data_fd2abbfdbb1484dbf5112e20533fa3e6
#
_entry.id   fd2abbfdbb1484dbf5112e20533fa3e6
#
_cell.length_a   1.000
_cell.length_b   1.000
_cell.length_c   1.000
_cell.angle_alpha   90.00
_cell.angle_beta   90.00
_cell.angle_gamma   90.00
#
_symmetry.space_group_name_H-M   'P 1'
#
loop_
_entity.id
_entity.type
_entity.pdbx_description
1 polymer ?
#
loop_
_entity_poly.entity_id
_entity_poly.type
_entity_poly.pdbx_seq_one_letter_code
_entity_poly.pdbx_strand_id
1 'polypeptide(L)'
;MDSVGLISVNTDYRLQNLVDLGVVTVDVRDVRGWSPWHQHGLISGEATYVTPRDRDAFIQTLKHCHDTGLDYTLIGGGTATSRPGETNLFISTECLNTLFIDTAAEELEVGAGVAIETAESFVAEHGWTLGQWMGSGATATIGGSFVTNATGILTGRYGNINEAVTLIEILDQSGITSWVSPAAYRSTPGAIILGVRIPLWLSPDGRAVARFVGAGDPLAALRQVATARLMPAHISVDQSGTITVIVEGEPHLETARYQLIAAILQKHGAVQDLSLDQGKHWDALLASNPWSANATGAVWADRIVIAATWIDYQQVLETWMQRASSAGADLTWIAINPTPQRVQFILDLQLPGVKTAPDWLCV
;
A
#
# COMPACT_ATOMS: atom_id res chain seq x y z
N MET A 1 -13.54 -37.10 -26.38
CA MET A 1 -13.24 -35.92 -27.21
C MET A 1 -14.28 -34.88 -26.79
N ASP A 2 -14.02 -34.25 -25.64
CA ASP A 2 -14.92 -33.24 -25.10
C ASP A 2 -14.50 -31.87 -25.66
N SER A 3 -15.42 -31.32 -26.44
CA SER A 3 -15.32 -29.96 -26.95
C SER A 3 -15.30 -28.99 -25.78
N VAL A 4 -14.13 -28.48 -25.45
CA VAL A 4 -13.98 -27.30 -24.61
C VAL A 4 -14.70 -26.18 -25.37
N GLY A 5 -15.86 -25.78 -24.84
CA GLY A 5 -16.62 -24.67 -25.36
C GLY A 5 -15.75 -23.42 -25.29
N LEU A 6 -15.32 -22.94 -26.45
CA LEU A 6 -14.78 -21.60 -26.61
C LEU A 6 -15.88 -20.62 -26.18
N ILE A 7 -15.78 -20.13 -24.96
CA ILE A 7 -16.51 -18.92 -24.55
C ILE A 7 -16.01 -17.85 -25.51
N SER A 8 -16.88 -17.37 -26.41
CA SER A 8 -16.57 -16.23 -27.26
C SER A 8 -16.46 -15.02 -26.35
N VAL A 9 -15.25 -14.78 -25.85
CA VAL A 9 -14.90 -13.54 -25.19
C VAL A 9 -15.10 -12.46 -26.24
N ASN A 10 -15.95 -11.47 -25.95
CA ASN A 10 -16.10 -10.29 -26.78
C ASN A 10 -14.82 -9.43 -26.65
N THR A 11 -13.70 -10.02 -27.08
CA THR A 11 -12.37 -9.39 -27.06
C THR A 11 -12.45 -8.23 -28.03
N ASP A 12 -12.08 -7.04 -27.58
CA ASP A 12 -11.96 -5.89 -28.48
C ASP A 12 -11.08 -6.31 -29.67
N TYR A 13 -11.66 -6.28 -30.89
CA TYR A 13 -10.97 -6.72 -32.10
C TYR A 13 -9.60 -6.06 -32.30
N ARG A 14 -9.40 -4.89 -31.69
CA ARG A 14 -8.13 -4.16 -31.70
C ARG A 14 -7.01 -4.90 -30.98
N LEU A 15 -7.32 -5.80 -30.05
CA LEU A 15 -6.34 -6.62 -29.32
C LEU A 15 -6.04 -7.96 -30.02
N GLN A 16 -6.84 -8.35 -31.02
CA GLN A 16 -6.76 -9.67 -31.65
C GLN A 16 -5.37 -9.96 -32.22
N ASN A 17 -4.74 -9.00 -32.87
CA ASN A 17 -3.40 -9.16 -33.41
C ASN A 17 -2.35 -9.51 -32.32
N LEU A 18 -2.45 -8.93 -31.12
CA LEU A 18 -1.54 -9.22 -30.01
C LEU A 18 -1.78 -10.62 -29.44
N VAL A 19 -3.04 -11.08 -29.42
CA VAL A 19 -3.42 -12.43 -29.02
C VAL A 19 -2.88 -13.44 -30.03
N ASP A 20 -3.11 -13.23 -31.32
CA ASP A 20 -2.69 -14.14 -32.40
C ASP A 20 -1.15 -14.29 -32.47
N LEU A 21 -0.43 -13.23 -32.10
CA LEU A 21 1.04 -13.22 -32.01
C LEU A 21 1.56 -13.81 -30.68
N GLY A 22 0.67 -14.18 -29.74
CA GLY A 22 1.05 -14.68 -28.42
C GLY A 22 1.76 -13.64 -27.55
N VAL A 23 1.52 -12.36 -27.81
CA VAL A 23 2.06 -11.23 -27.03
C VAL A 23 1.33 -11.09 -25.71
N VAL A 24 0.00 -11.28 -25.75
CA VAL A 24 -0.87 -11.20 -24.57
C VAL A 24 -1.81 -12.37 -24.48
N THR A 25 -2.29 -12.65 -23.28
CA THR A 25 -3.54 -13.40 -23.05
C THR A 25 -4.62 -12.40 -22.64
N VAL A 26 -5.85 -12.68 -23.05
CA VAL A 26 -7.00 -11.84 -22.74
C VAL A 26 -8.07 -12.67 -22.07
N ASP A 27 -8.47 -12.28 -20.87
CA ASP A 27 -9.53 -12.91 -20.11
C ASP A 27 -10.64 -11.88 -19.85
N VAL A 28 -11.88 -12.36 -19.74
CA VAL A 28 -12.96 -11.59 -19.13
C VAL A 28 -13.08 -12.03 -17.69
N ARG A 29 -12.83 -11.13 -16.78
CA ARG A 29 -12.89 -11.42 -15.34
C ARG A 29 -14.11 -10.74 -14.73
N ASP A 30 -14.84 -11.52 -13.95
CA ASP A 30 -15.81 -10.95 -13.03
C ASP A 30 -15.05 -10.25 -11.91
N VAL A 31 -15.04 -8.94 -11.96
CA VAL A 31 -14.31 -8.14 -10.97
C VAL A 31 -15.07 -7.98 -9.65
N ARG A 32 -16.28 -8.58 -9.52
CA ARG A 32 -17.07 -8.57 -8.28
C ARG A 32 -16.35 -9.31 -7.17
N GLY A 33 -15.92 -8.59 -6.14
CA GLY A 33 -15.15 -9.14 -5.03
C GLY A 33 -13.64 -9.30 -5.28
N TRP A 34 -13.19 -8.99 -6.51
CA TRP A 34 -11.78 -9.12 -6.87
C TRP A 34 -10.94 -7.89 -6.46
N SER A 35 -11.53 -6.71 -6.49
CA SER A 35 -10.83 -5.49 -6.11
C SER A 35 -11.73 -4.57 -5.29
N PRO A 36 -11.13 -3.67 -4.49
CA PRO A 36 -11.87 -2.61 -3.80
C PRO A 36 -12.75 -1.78 -4.77
N TRP A 37 -12.30 -1.56 -5.99
CA TRP A 37 -13.01 -0.76 -6.99
C TRP A 37 -14.39 -1.32 -7.33
N HIS A 38 -14.52 -2.65 -7.39
CA HIS A 38 -15.82 -3.27 -7.59
C HIS A 38 -16.71 -3.12 -6.34
N GLN A 39 -16.13 -3.34 -5.15
CA GLN A 39 -16.86 -3.16 -3.89
C GLN A 39 -17.40 -1.74 -3.74
N HIS A 40 -16.72 -0.75 -4.32
CA HIS A 40 -17.14 0.65 -4.33
C HIS A 40 -18.05 1.01 -5.51
N GLY A 41 -18.44 0.07 -6.35
CA GLY A 41 -19.24 0.33 -7.54
C GLY A 41 -18.54 1.16 -8.62
N LEU A 42 -17.21 1.27 -8.56
CA LEU A 42 -16.40 2.02 -9.52
C LEU A 42 -16.21 1.27 -10.83
N ILE A 43 -16.39 -0.05 -10.80
CA ILE A 43 -16.38 -0.93 -11.97
C ILE A 43 -17.63 -1.80 -11.90
N SER A 44 -18.41 -1.84 -12.97
CA SER A 44 -19.62 -2.67 -13.04
C SER A 44 -19.39 -3.90 -13.91
N GLY A 45 -19.61 -5.07 -13.34
CA GLY A 45 -19.73 -6.30 -14.13
C GLY A 45 -18.41 -6.92 -14.57
N GLU A 46 -18.31 -7.19 -15.88
CA GLU A 46 -17.18 -7.85 -16.49
C GLU A 46 -16.15 -6.84 -16.98
N ALA A 47 -14.87 -7.12 -16.76
CA ALA A 47 -13.75 -6.34 -17.26
C ALA A 47 -12.87 -7.19 -18.17
N THR A 48 -12.37 -6.60 -19.23
CA THR A 48 -11.34 -7.20 -20.09
C THR A 48 -10.00 -7.08 -19.40
N TYR A 49 -9.36 -8.22 -19.14
CA TYR A 49 -8.08 -8.30 -18.44
C TYR A 49 -7.01 -8.81 -19.39
N VAL A 50 -6.01 -7.99 -19.64
CA VAL A 50 -4.91 -8.27 -20.57
C VAL A 50 -3.66 -8.58 -19.76
N THR A 51 -3.08 -9.75 -20.01
CA THR A 51 -1.84 -10.18 -19.36
C THR A 51 -0.74 -10.30 -20.43
N PRO A 52 0.17 -9.32 -20.51
CA PRO A 52 1.35 -9.42 -21.35
C PRO A 52 2.26 -10.55 -20.87
N ARG A 53 2.88 -11.28 -21.83
CA ARG A 53 3.71 -12.43 -21.54
C ARG A 53 5.00 -12.08 -20.79
N ASP A 54 5.62 -10.98 -21.15
CA ASP A 54 6.87 -10.49 -20.60
C ASP A 54 6.96 -8.95 -20.70
N ARG A 55 8.07 -8.38 -20.24
CA ARG A 55 8.30 -6.93 -20.25
C ARG A 55 8.22 -6.31 -21.65
N ASP A 56 8.77 -6.97 -22.66
CA ASP A 56 8.76 -6.45 -24.03
C ASP A 56 7.34 -6.49 -24.59
N ALA A 57 6.60 -7.57 -24.32
CA ALA A 57 5.19 -7.70 -24.64
C ALA A 57 4.34 -6.61 -23.95
N PHE A 58 4.65 -6.26 -22.69
CA PHE A 58 4.00 -5.17 -21.98
C PHE A 58 4.20 -3.84 -22.69
N ILE A 59 5.44 -3.48 -23.04
CA ILE A 59 5.77 -2.25 -23.78
C ILE A 59 5.08 -2.23 -25.14
N GLN A 60 5.09 -3.37 -25.86
CA GLN A 60 4.40 -3.50 -27.15
C GLN A 60 2.89 -3.33 -27.01
N THR A 61 2.29 -3.86 -25.96
CA THR A 61 0.85 -3.72 -25.67
C THR A 61 0.47 -2.26 -25.43
N LEU A 62 1.24 -1.56 -24.62
CA LEU A 62 1.00 -0.14 -24.34
C LEU A 62 1.12 0.72 -25.59
N LYS A 63 2.13 0.47 -26.42
CA LYS A 63 2.29 1.14 -27.70
C LYS A 63 1.11 0.87 -28.62
N HIS A 64 0.66 -0.39 -28.70
CA HIS A 64 -0.51 -0.76 -29.50
C HIS A 64 -1.78 -0.04 -29.02
N CYS A 65 -2.02 0.04 -27.71
CA CYS A 65 -3.15 0.77 -27.15
C CYS A 65 -3.08 2.26 -27.54
N HIS A 66 -1.89 2.86 -27.43
CA HIS A 66 -1.68 4.24 -27.83
C HIS A 66 -2.00 4.45 -29.34
N ASP A 67 -1.44 3.60 -30.21
CA ASP A 67 -1.57 3.73 -31.67
C ASP A 67 -3.02 3.49 -32.16
N THR A 68 -3.81 2.71 -31.41
CA THR A 68 -5.21 2.37 -31.73
C THR A 68 -6.24 3.19 -30.96
N GLY A 69 -5.80 4.08 -30.06
CA GLY A 69 -6.70 4.89 -29.22
C GLY A 69 -7.51 4.05 -28.24
N LEU A 70 -6.92 2.97 -27.70
CA LEU A 70 -7.53 2.16 -26.66
C LEU A 70 -7.24 2.77 -25.29
N ASP A 71 -8.30 3.16 -24.58
CA ASP A 71 -8.19 3.56 -23.18
C ASP A 71 -8.03 2.34 -22.30
N TYR A 72 -7.09 2.39 -21.35
CA TYR A 72 -6.79 1.30 -20.44
C TYR A 72 -6.43 1.81 -19.03
N THR A 73 -6.52 0.92 -18.07
CA THR A 73 -5.98 1.11 -16.72
C THR A 73 -4.91 0.07 -16.44
N LEU A 74 -3.75 0.51 -15.96
CA LEU A 74 -2.73 -0.41 -15.44
C LEU A 74 -3.15 -0.94 -14.08
N ILE A 75 -2.94 -2.24 -13.88
CA ILE A 75 -3.29 -2.89 -12.64
C ILE A 75 -2.13 -3.74 -12.12
N GLY A 76 -1.76 -3.51 -10.86
CA GLY A 76 -0.92 -4.41 -10.08
C GLY A 76 -1.80 -5.40 -9.29
N GLY A 77 -1.67 -5.45 -7.98
CA GLY A 77 -2.48 -6.31 -7.11
C GLY A 77 -3.93 -5.88 -6.89
N GLY A 78 -4.36 -4.75 -7.44
CA GLY A 78 -5.74 -4.27 -7.31
C GLY A 78 -6.15 -3.90 -5.88
N THR A 79 -5.20 -3.62 -4.99
CA THR A 79 -5.45 -3.38 -3.56
C THR A 79 -5.64 -1.90 -3.21
N ALA A 80 -5.39 -0.99 -4.16
CA ALA A 80 -5.56 0.44 -3.93
C ALA A 80 -7.03 0.87 -4.13
N THR A 81 -7.43 1.90 -3.39
CA THR A 81 -8.77 2.49 -3.46
C THR A 81 -8.87 3.62 -4.48
N SER A 82 -7.73 4.02 -5.08
CA SER A 82 -7.72 5.03 -6.13
C SER A 82 -8.65 4.63 -7.27
N ARG A 83 -9.51 5.55 -7.68
CA ARG A 83 -10.46 5.32 -8.77
C ARG A 83 -9.71 4.98 -10.05
N PRO A 84 -9.98 3.84 -10.70
CA PRO A 84 -9.49 3.58 -12.05
C PRO A 84 -10.13 4.57 -13.02
N GLY A 85 -9.54 4.72 -14.20
CA GLY A 85 -10.18 5.44 -15.31
C GLY A 85 -11.55 4.85 -15.67
N GLU A 86 -12.31 5.52 -16.52
CA GLU A 86 -13.66 5.08 -16.96
C GLU A 86 -13.60 3.91 -17.95
N THR A 87 -12.54 3.13 -17.96
CA THR A 87 -12.33 1.99 -18.86
C THR A 87 -12.56 0.66 -18.15
N ASN A 88 -13.09 -0.32 -18.88
CA ASN A 88 -13.17 -1.71 -18.45
C ASN A 88 -12.02 -2.57 -19.02
N LEU A 89 -10.98 -1.94 -19.59
CA LEU A 89 -9.77 -2.61 -20.06
C LEU A 89 -8.65 -2.45 -19.06
N PHE A 90 -8.19 -3.56 -18.48
CA PHE A 90 -7.11 -3.59 -17.51
C PHE A 90 -5.90 -4.32 -18.09
N ILE A 91 -4.72 -3.72 -17.98
CA ILE A 91 -3.45 -4.35 -18.38
C ILE A 91 -2.66 -4.67 -17.11
N SER A 92 -2.37 -5.96 -16.93
CA SER A 92 -1.60 -6.46 -15.79
C SER A 92 -0.14 -6.04 -15.85
N THR A 93 0.41 -5.67 -14.71
CA THR A 93 1.85 -5.42 -14.54
C THR A 93 2.61 -6.64 -14.05
N GLU A 94 1.98 -7.82 -13.86
CA GLU A 94 2.60 -9.01 -13.25
C GLU A 94 3.83 -9.52 -14.01
N CYS A 95 3.93 -9.26 -15.32
CA CYS A 95 5.11 -9.59 -16.14
C CYS A 95 6.34 -8.73 -15.82
N LEU A 96 6.18 -7.63 -15.10
CA LEU A 96 7.28 -6.79 -14.62
C LEU A 96 7.80 -7.36 -13.29
N ASN A 97 8.45 -8.50 -13.35
CA ASN A 97 8.76 -9.35 -12.20
C ASN A 97 10.27 -9.50 -11.92
N THR A 98 11.07 -8.59 -12.40
CA THR A 98 12.53 -8.58 -12.15
C THR A 98 12.81 -8.46 -10.65
N LEU A 99 13.79 -9.26 -10.18
CA LEU A 99 14.34 -9.19 -8.82
C LEU A 99 15.87 -9.36 -8.93
N PHE A 100 16.61 -8.33 -8.57
CA PHE A 100 18.06 -8.33 -8.61
C PHE A 100 18.65 -7.52 -7.45
N ILE A 101 19.52 -8.12 -6.64
CA ILE A 101 20.24 -7.44 -5.56
C ILE A 101 21.59 -6.96 -6.10
N ASP A 102 21.80 -5.67 -6.11
CA ASP A 102 23.13 -5.06 -6.25
C ASP A 102 23.78 -4.97 -4.87
N THR A 103 24.63 -5.94 -4.57
CA THR A 103 25.32 -6.00 -3.25
C THR A 103 26.37 -4.90 -3.09
N ALA A 104 26.87 -4.33 -4.18
CA ALA A 104 27.85 -3.25 -4.12
C ALA A 104 27.18 -1.88 -3.82
N ALA A 105 25.98 -1.69 -4.33
CA ALA A 105 25.16 -0.51 -4.06
C ALA A 105 24.25 -0.68 -2.83
N GLU A 106 24.12 -1.90 -2.30
CA GLU A 106 23.15 -2.25 -1.26
C GLU A 106 21.72 -1.86 -1.67
N GLU A 107 21.34 -2.16 -2.91
CA GLU A 107 20.03 -1.84 -3.49
C GLU A 107 19.37 -3.08 -4.09
N LEU A 108 18.04 -3.12 -4.02
CA LEU A 108 17.20 -4.01 -4.80
C LEU A 108 16.73 -3.30 -6.06
N GLU A 109 17.00 -3.86 -7.22
CA GLU A 109 16.31 -3.54 -8.47
C GLU A 109 15.11 -4.48 -8.60
N VAL A 110 13.91 -3.91 -8.66
CA VAL A 110 12.67 -4.67 -8.62
C VAL A 110 11.65 -4.15 -9.63
N GLY A 111 11.03 -5.09 -10.35
CA GLY A 111 9.96 -4.80 -11.30
C GLY A 111 8.70 -4.29 -10.64
N ALA A 112 8.00 -3.39 -11.32
CA ALA A 112 6.80 -2.73 -10.79
C ALA A 112 5.64 -3.70 -10.45
N GLY A 113 5.61 -4.88 -11.08
CA GLY A 113 4.61 -5.93 -10.88
C GLY A 113 4.90 -6.90 -9.74
N VAL A 114 6.08 -6.84 -9.12
CA VAL A 114 6.45 -7.71 -8.00
C VAL A 114 5.64 -7.33 -6.75
N ALA A 115 5.06 -8.34 -6.09
CA ALA A 115 4.38 -8.13 -4.81
C ALA A 115 5.39 -7.74 -3.70
N ILE A 116 4.98 -6.86 -2.80
CA ILE A 116 5.83 -6.39 -1.69
C ILE A 116 6.37 -7.57 -0.86
N GLU A 117 5.50 -8.52 -0.50
CA GLU A 117 5.89 -9.70 0.30
C GLU A 117 6.88 -10.60 -0.45
N THR A 118 6.74 -10.72 -1.77
CA THR A 118 7.70 -11.45 -2.61
C THR A 118 9.06 -10.76 -2.60
N ALA A 119 9.10 -9.44 -2.73
CA ALA A 119 10.34 -8.67 -2.67
C ALA A 119 11.01 -8.75 -1.29
N GLU A 120 10.23 -8.61 -0.20
CA GLU A 120 10.73 -8.76 1.17
C GLU A 120 11.27 -10.17 1.43
N SER A 121 10.56 -11.22 1.02
CA SER A 121 11.03 -12.61 1.15
C SER A 121 12.33 -12.85 0.41
N PHE A 122 12.44 -12.33 -0.81
CA PHE A 122 13.64 -12.47 -1.65
C PHE A 122 14.86 -11.80 -0.99
N VAL A 123 14.72 -10.58 -0.46
CA VAL A 123 15.86 -9.90 0.19
C VAL A 123 16.17 -10.52 1.56
N ALA A 124 15.16 -11.05 2.28
CA ALA A 124 15.34 -11.69 3.58
C ALA A 124 16.21 -12.94 3.51
N GLU A 125 16.14 -13.72 2.41
CA GLU A 125 17.03 -14.87 2.15
C GLU A 125 18.52 -14.47 2.10
N HIS A 126 18.80 -13.19 1.86
CA HIS A 126 20.14 -12.62 1.79
C HIS A 126 20.51 -11.79 3.03
N GLY A 127 19.68 -11.82 4.08
CA GLY A 127 19.92 -11.07 5.31
C GLY A 127 19.54 -9.59 5.25
N TRP A 128 18.71 -9.20 4.28
CA TRP A 128 18.27 -7.82 4.08
C TRP A 128 16.76 -7.66 4.29
N THR A 129 16.31 -6.42 4.44
CA THR A 129 14.88 -6.02 4.42
C THR A 129 14.72 -4.70 3.67
N LEU A 130 13.58 -4.53 3.02
CA LEU A 130 13.12 -3.24 2.48
C LEU A 130 12.43 -2.40 3.55
N GLY A 131 11.95 -3.05 4.62
CA GLY A 131 11.12 -2.42 5.65
C GLY A 131 9.72 -2.00 5.17
N GLN A 132 9.28 -2.49 4.02
CA GLN A 132 8.01 -2.10 3.38
C GLN A 132 6.91 -3.12 3.66
N TRP A 133 6.52 -3.24 4.94
CA TRP A 133 5.50 -4.20 5.38
C TRP A 133 4.11 -3.57 5.37
N MET A 134 3.25 -4.05 4.47
CA MET A 134 1.86 -3.59 4.28
C MET A 134 0.88 -4.73 4.52
N GLY A 135 -0.29 -4.45 5.07
CA GLY A 135 -1.33 -5.45 5.32
C GLY A 135 -1.85 -6.16 4.05
N SER A 136 -1.63 -5.59 2.87
CA SER A 136 -1.93 -6.19 1.56
C SER A 136 -0.68 -6.66 0.82
N GLY A 137 0.45 -6.84 1.50
CA GLY A 137 1.76 -7.10 0.90
C GLY A 137 1.83 -8.34 0.02
N ALA A 138 1.00 -9.35 0.28
CA ALA A 138 0.89 -10.55 -0.54
C ALA A 138 0.42 -10.26 -1.98
N THR A 139 -0.33 -9.20 -2.20
CA THR A 139 -0.90 -8.82 -3.50
C THR A 139 -0.52 -7.41 -3.94
N ALA A 140 -0.31 -6.48 -3.01
CA ALA A 140 0.12 -5.12 -3.33
C ALA A 140 1.48 -5.13 -4.02
N THR A 141 1.55 -4.55 -5.22
CA THR A 141 2.79 -4.53 -6.01
C THR A 141 3.65 -3.31 -5.70
N ILE A 142 4.93 -3.41 -5.96
CA ILE A 142 5.90 -2.32 -5.80
C ILE A 142 5.46 -1.05 -6.54
N GLY A 143 5.12 -1.18 -7.84
CA GLY A 143 4.67 -0.04 -8.65
C GLY A 143 3.36 0.56 -8.15
N GLY A 144 2.38 -0.29 -7.82
CA GLY A 144 1.10 0.14 -7.26
C GLY A 144 1.29 0.87 -5.94
N SER A 145 2.10 0.33 -5.04
CA SER A 145 2.41 0.95 -3.74
C SER A 145 3.14 2.30 -3.88
N PHE A 146 4.06 2.40 -4.85
CA PHE A 146 4.75 3.66 -5.13
C PHE A 146 3.77 4.73 -5.62
N VAL A 147 2.94 4.42 -6.63
CA VAL A 147 1.98 5.39 -7.22
C VAL A 147 0.96 5.88 -6.19
N THR A 148 0.50 4.99 -5.32
CA THR A 148 -0.51 5.33 -4.30
C THR A 148 0.10 5.86 -3.00
N ASN A 149 1.42 5.97 -2.92
CA ASN A 149 2.16 6.34 -1.71
C ASN A 149 1.71 5.49 -0.50
N ALA A 150 1.67 4.19 -0.70
CA ALA A 150 1.18 3.27 0.32
C ALA A 150 2.03 3.35 1.59
N THR A 151 1.37 3.25 2.74
CA THR A 151 2.00 3.35 4.05
C THR A 151 2.03 1.96 4.69
N GLY A 152 3.22 1.50 5.04
CA GLY A 152 3.45 0.25 5.77
C GLY A 152 3.50 0.45 7.29
N ILE A 153 3.47 -0.66 8.04
CA ILE A 153 3.52 -0.63 9.51
C ILE A 153 4.89 -0.19 10.04
N LEU A 154 5.97 -0.36 9.27
CA LEU A 154 7.33 0.01 9.66
C LEU A 154 7.79 1.37 9.09
N THR A 155 6.88 2.14 8.51
CA THR A 155 7.16 3.45 7.90
C THR A 155 7.85 4.43 8.87
N GLY A 156 7.61 4.30 10.18
CA GLY A 156 8.27 5.12 11.20
C GLY A 156 9.80 5.00 11.22
N ARG A 157 10.33 3.87 10.77
CA ARG A 157 11.77 3.61 10.68
C ARG A 157 12.31 3.70 9.26
N TYR A 158 11.62 3.11 8.30
CA TYR A 158 12.13 2.91 6.94
C TYR A 158 11.60 3.93 5.92
N GLY A 159 10.67 4.78 6.34
CA GLY A 159 9.98 5.71 5.42
C GLY A 159 8.90 5.04 4.59
N ASN A 160 8.13 5.84 3.85
CA ASN A 160 7.21 5.34 2.83
C ASN A 160 8.00 4.88 1.60
N ILE A 161 7.40 4.01 0.80
CA ILE A 161 8.02 3.52 -0.43
C ILE A 161 8.45 4.66 -1.37
N ASN A 162 7.69 5.77 -1.43
CA ASN A 162 8.03 6.95 -2.22
C ASN A 162 9.27 7.70 -1.71
N GLU A 163 9.59 7.56 -0.43
CA GLU A 163 10.77 8.16 0.19
C GLU A 163 11.98 7.24 0.08
N ALA A 164 11.72 5.91 0.05
CA ALA A 164 12.76 4.90 -0.04
C ALA A 164 13.32 4.73 -1.45
N VAL A 165 12.49 4.88 -2.50
CA VAL A 165 12.92 4.68 -3.89
C VAL A 165 13.97 5.70 -4.30
N THR A 166 15.13 5.22 -4.80
CA THR A 166 16.24 6.04 -5.29
C THR A 166 16.16 6.33 -6.77
N LEU A 167 15.79 5.33 -7.58
CA LEU A 167 15.63 5.44 -9.03
C LEU A 167 14.37 4.72 -9.49
N ILE A 168 13.81 5.19 -10.59
CA ILE A 168 12.61 4.65 -11.23
C ILE A 168 12.93 4.37 -12.69
N GLU A 169 12.71 3.16 -13.14
CA GLU A 169 12.70 2.83 -14.55
C GLU A 169 11.34 3.19 -15.13
N ILE A 170 11.31 4.08 -16.09
CA ILE A 170 10.09 4.55 -16.75
C ILE A 170 10.06 4.18 -18.22
N LEU A 171 8.84 4.05 -18.75
CA LEU A 171 8.50 4.16 -20.15
C LEU A 171 7.86 5.52 -20.37
N ASP A 172 8.45 6.38 -21.16
CA ASP A 172 7.87 7.69 -21.48
C ASP A 172 6.86 7.61 -22.64
N GLN A 173 6.18 8.73 -22.93
CA GLN A 173 5.19 8.81 -24.00
C GLN A 173 5.80 8.63 -25.41
N SER A 174 7.12 8.77 -25.56
CA SER A 174 7.82 8.50 -26.83
C SER A 174 8.20 7.03 -27.02
N GLY A 175 7.92 6.18 -26.02
CA GLY A 175 8.25 4.76 -26.02
C GLY A 175 9.71 4.47 -25.64
N ILE A 176 10.40 5.44 -25.04
CA ILE A 176 11.79 5.30 -24.58
C ILE A 176 11.80 4.89 -23.10
N THR A 177 12.63 3.90 -22.78
CA THR A 177 12.87 3.50 -21.40
C THR A 177 14.11 4.18 -20.83
N SER A 178 14.04 4.64 -19.58
CA SER A 178 15.17 5.28 -18.90
C SER A 178 15.02 5.19 -17.39
N TRP A 179 16.15 5.20 -16.69
CA TRP A 179 16.20 5.34 -15.24
C TRP A 179 16.26 6.83 -14.87
N VAL A 180 15.33 7.24 -14.01
CA VAL A 180 15.17 8.64 -13.59
C VAL A 180 15.05 8.73 -12.07
N SER A 181 15.34 9.92 -11.52
CA SER A 181 15.06 10.17 -10.10
C SER A 181 13.55 10.30 -9.84
N PRO A 182 13.06 10.08 -8.60
CA PRO A 182 11.66 10.33 -8.25
C PRO A 182 11.18 11.75 -8.54
N ALA A 183 12.06 12.74 -8.46
CA ALA A 183 11.74 14.12 -8.82
C ALA A 183 11.51 14.27 -10.33
N ALA A 184 12.37 13.67 -11.15
CA ALA A 184 12.23 13.69 -12.61
C ALA A 184 10.98 12.91 -13.06
N TYR A 185 10.67 11.77 -12.44
CA TYR A 185 9.42 11.02 -12.68
C TYR A 185 8.18 11.91 -12.47
N ARG A 186 8.11 12.61 -11.34
CA ARG A 186 6.99 13.52 -11.05
C ARG A 186 6.85 14.66 -12.08
N SER A 187 7.92 14.98 -12.79
CA SER A 187 7.95 16.00 -13.85
C SER A 187 7.77 15.42 -15.26
N THR A 188 7.52 14.11 -15.39
CA THR A 188 7.30 13.42 -16.67
C THR A 188 5.87 12.93 -16.77
N PRO A 189 4.91 13.74 -17.25
CA PRO A 189 3.51 13.36 -17.34
C PRO A 189 3.32 12.09 -18.19
N GLY A 190 2.46 11.19 -17.74
CA GLY A 190 2.12 9.96 -18.47
C GLY A 190 3.23 8.91 -18.52
N ALA A 191 4.34 9.09 -17.79
CA ALA A 191 5.37 8.08 -17.66
C ALA A 191 4.83 6.86 -16.89
N ILE A 192 5.13 5.67 -17.40
CA ILE A 192 4.73 4.39 -16.81
C ILE A 192 5.92 3.78 -16.09
N ILE A 193 5.74 3.34 -14.86
CA ILE A 193 6.78 2.70 -14.05
C ILE A 193 6.95 1.26 -14.48
N LEU A 194 8.16 0.88 -14.87
CA LEU A 194 8.55 -0.50 -15.21
C LEU A 194 9.24 -1.20 -14.04
N GLY A 195 10.03 -0.45 -13.26
CA GLY A 195 10.74 -0.95 -12.09
C GLY A 195 11.27 0.20 -11.24
N VAL A 196 11.82 -0.15 -10.08
CA VAL A 196 12.42 0.82 -9.16
C VAL A 196 13.69 0.23 -8.52
N ARG A 197 14.55 1.12 -7.98
CA ARG A 197 15.63 0.75 -7.07
C ARG A 197 15.31 1.24 -5.68
N ILE A 198 15.49 0.33 -4.71
CA ILE A 198 15.19 0.58 -3.30
C ILE A 198 16.41 0.17 -2.49
N PRO A 199 16.93 1.04 -1.57
CA PRO A 199 18.00 0.68 -0.65
C PRO A 199 17.62 -0.50 0.22
N LEU A 200 18.60 -1.33 0.51
CA LEU A 200 18.47 -2.46 1.41
C LEU A 200 18.94 -2.08 2.82
N TRP A 201 18.24 -2.57 3.80
CA TRP A 201 18.62 -2.48 5.19
C TRP A 201 18.99 -3.85 5.71
N LEU A 202 19.99 -3.96 6.58
CA LEU A 202 20.24 -5.22 7.27
C LEU A 202 18.98 -5.65 8.02
N SER A 203 18.62 -6.93 7.89
CA SER A 203 17.53 -7.50 8.67
C SER A 203 17.82 -7.29 10.17
N PRO A 204 16.83 -6.83 10.95
CA PRO A 204 17.05 -6.63 12.37
C PRO A 204 17.25 -7.96 13.09
N ASP A 205 18.24 -8.03 13.99
CA ASP A 205 18.51 -9.22 14.81
C ASP A 205 17.42 -9.49 15.84
N GLY A 206 16.64 -8.46 16.20
CA GLY A 206 15.54 -8.56 17.14
C GLY A 206 14.39 -7.59 16.84
N ARG A 207 13.22 -7.98 17.35
CA ARG A 207 12.01 -7.17 17.31
C ARG A 207 11.24 -7.34 18.62
N ALA A 208 10.90 -6.21 19.24
CA ALA A 208 9.97 -6.18 20.37
C ALA A 208 8.65 -5.52 19.95
N VAL A 209 7.54 -6.17 20.27
CA VAL A 209 6.19 -5.65 20.05
C VAL A 209 5.53 -5.49 21.41
N ALA A 210 5.01 -4.31 21.71
CA ALA A 210 4.34 -4.05 22.98
C ALA A 210 3.06 -3.23 22.75
N ARG A 211 2.10 -3.46 23.65
CA ARG A 211 0.85 -2.71 23.73
C ARG A 211 0.72 -2.05 25.10
N PHE A 212 0.26 -0.81 25.10
CA PHE A 212 0.02 -0.02 26.31
C PHE A 212 -1.41 0.52 26.30
N VAL A 213 -2.01 0.57 27.49
CA VAL A 213 -3.39 1.05 27.69
C VAL A 213 -3.45 2.02 28.87
N GLY A 214 -4.54 2.80 28.96
CA GLY A 214 -4.83 3.63 30.13
C GLY A 214 -4.09 4.98 30.16
N ALA A 215 -3.43 5.41 29.09
CA ALA A 215 -2.88 6.75 29.01
C ALA A 215 -3.98 7.79 29.14
N GLY A 216 -3.78 8.83 29.97
CA GLY A 216 -4.74 9.94 30.12
C GLY A 216 -4.85 10.78 28.86
N ASP A 217 -3.74 10.98 28.13
CA ASP A 217 -3.67 11.59 26.80
C ASP A 217 -2.70 10.80 25.92
N PRO A 218 -3.20 9.82 25.19
CA PRO A 218 -2.35 8.92 24.39
C PRO A 218 -1.70 9.65 23.19
N LEU A 219 -2.33 10.70 22.64
CA LEU A 219 -1.74 11.47 21.54
C LEU A 219 -0.60 12.39 22.03
N ALA A 220 -0.74 12.96 23.22
CA ALA A 220 0.37 13.69 23.84
C ALA A 220 1.55 12.77 24.15
N ALA A 221 1.30 11.53 24.62
CA ALA A 221 2.33 10.53 24.80
C ALA A 221 3.06 10.20 23.50
N LEU A 222 2.32 9.98 22.42
CA LEU A 222 2.83 9.74 21.07
C LEU A 222 3.75 10.89 20.61
N ARG A 223 3.27 12.13 20.76
CA ARG A 223 4.04 13.35 20.46
C ARG A 223 5.34 13.41 21.23
N GLN A 224 5.32 13.05 22.51
CA GLN A 224 6.52 13.10 23.36
C GLN A 224 7.56 12.06 22.89
N VAL A 225 7.14 10.85 22.50
CA VAL A 225 8.04 9.84 21.92
C VAL A 225 8.68 10.37 20.64
N ALA A 226 7.89 10.98 19.76
CA ALA A 226 8.39 11.58 18.52
C ALA A 226 9.39 12.71 18.79
N THR A 227 9.09 13.59 19.76
CA THR A 227 9.98 14.71 20.14
C THR A 227 11.29 14.21 20.73
N ALA A 228 11.26 13.09 21.46
CA ALA A 228 12.47 12.46 22.00
C ALA A 228 13.35 11.76 20.93
N ARG A 229 12.88 11.72 19.67
CA ARG A 229 13.58 11.11 18.52
C ARG A 229 14.02 9.67 18.74
N LEU A 230 13.22 8.90 19.46
CA LEU A 230 13.51 7.51 19.76
C LEU A 230 13.32 6.57 18.58
N MET A 231 12.66 7.04 17.51
CA MET A 231 12.48 6.37 16.21
C MET A 231 12.10 4.88 16.35
N PRO A 232 10.95 4.56 17.00
CA PRO A 232 10.44 3.19 16.94
C PRO A 232 10.16 2.80 15.49
N ALA A 233 10.22 1.52 15.19
CA ALA A 233 9.87 1.01 13.86
C ALA A 233 8.38 1.26 13.55
N HIS A 234 7.56 1.16 14.62
CA HIS A 234 6.15 1.55 14.59
C HIS A 234 5.73 2.12 15.94
N ILE A 235 4.91 3.14 15.91
CA ILE A 235 4.13 3.57 17.06
C ILE A 235 2.78 4.09 16.57
N SER A 236 1.72 3.60 17.19
CA SER A 236 0.35 4.00 16.84
C SER A 236 -0.52 4.17 18.08
N VAL A 237 -1.57 4.94 17.91
CA VAL A 237 -2.66 5.11 18.89
C VAL A 237 -3.96 4.91 18.16
N ASP A 238 -4.78 3.96 18.61
CA ASP A 238 -6.14 3.76 18.08
C ASP A 238 -7.17 4.62 18.84
N GLN A 239 -8.38 4.64 18.34
CA GLN A 239 -9.49 5.41 18.95
C GLN A 239 -9.86 4.99 20.37
N SER A 240 -9.46 3.80 20.82
CA SER A 240 -9.64 3.35 22.21
C SER A 240 -8.58 3.91 23.15
N GLY A 241 -7.57 4.58 22.62
CA GLY A 241 -6.39 5.05 23.33
C GLY A 241 -5.34 3.96 23.56
N THR A 242 -5.45 2.81 22.89
CA THR A 242 -4.44 1.77 22.92
C THR A 242 -3.23 2.20 22.10
N ILE A 243 -2.05 2.09 22.71
CA ILE A 243 -0.78 2.43 22.07
C ILE A 243 -0.05 1.13 21.70
N THR A 244 0.27 0.96 20.41
CA THR A 244 1.12 -0.14 19.94
C THR A 244 2.50 0.40 19.60
N VAL A 245 3.54 -0.30 20.06
CA VAL A 245 4.95 0.06 19.82
C VAL A 245 5.68 -1.15 19.24
N ILE A 246 6.44 -0.92 18.18
CA ILE A 246 7.40 -1.90 17.63
C ILE A 246 8.78 -1.25 17.64
N VAL A 247 9.75 -1.96 18.22
CA VAL A 247 11.15 -1.59 18.20
C VAL A 247 11.92 -2.70 17.52
N GLU A 248 12.84 -2.35 16.64
CA GLU A 248 13.68 -3.28 15.88
C GLU A 248 15.13 -2.84 15.93
N GLY A 249 16.03 -3.80 15.84
CA GLY A 249 17.45 -3.54 15.67
C GLY A 249 18.33 -4.54 16.37
N GLU A 250 19.52 -4.11 16.76
CA GLU A 250 20.44 -4.85 17.57
C GLU A 250 19.88 -4.97 18.99
N PRO A 251 19.90 -6.17 19.62
CA PRO A 251 19.15 -6.47 20.86
C PRO A 251 19.37 -5.50 22.01
N HIS A 252 20.61 -5.02 22.22
CA HIS A 252 20.92 -4.09 23.31
C HIS A 252 20.36 -2.70 23.06
N LEU A 253 20.47 -2.20 21.83
CA LEU A 253 19.93 -0.89 21.42
C LEU A 253 18.39 -0.91 21.38
N GLU A 254 17.83 -2.02 20.94
CA GLU A 254 16.38 -2.25 20.95
C GLU A 254 15.83 -2.18 22.36
N THR A 255 16.43 -2.94 23.30
CA THR A 255 16.02 -2.97 24.69
C THR A 255 16.11 -1.58 25.33
N ALA A 256 17.21 -0.86 25.12
CA ALA A 256 17.38 0.49 25.68
C ALA A 256 16.34 1.48 25.10
N ARG A 257 16.10 1.43 23.79
CA ARG A 257 15.10 2.26 23.11
C ARG A 257 13.70 1.95 23.63
N TYR A 258 13.35 0.67 23.73
CA TYR A 258 12.09 0.23 24.29
C TYR A 258 11.88 0.76 25.72
N GLN A 259 12.87 0.63 26.59
CA GLN A 259 12.78 1.12 27.98
C GLN A 259 12.53 2.63 28.05
N LEU A 260 13.19 3.41 27.20
CA LEU A 260 12.98 4.86 27.14
C LEU A 260 11.56 5.21 26.66
N ILE A 261 11.07 4.50 25.63
CA ILE A 261 9.68 4.69 25.15
C ILE A 261 8.69 4.32 26.26
N ALA A 262 8.84 3.15 26.89
CA ALA A 262 7.98 2.69 27.98
C ALA A 262 7.96 3.69 29.14
N ALA A 263 9.10 4.26 29.51
CA ALA A 263 9.19 5.26 30.57
C ALA A 263 8.43 6.56 30.21
N ILE A 264 8.44 6.98 28.94
CA ILE A 264 7.63 8.11 28.48
C ILE A 264 6.15 7.76 28.58
N LEU A 265 5.72 6.62 28.05
CA LEU A 265 4.33 6.19 28.07
C LEU A 265 3.78 6.06 29.51
N GLN A 266 4.57 5.50 30.41
CA GLN A 266 4.21 5.37 31.83
C GLN A 266 4.03 6.74 32.53
N LYS A 267 4.80 7.77 32.18
CA LYS A 267 4.59 9.14 32.68
C LYS A 267 3.24 9.72 32.26
N HIS A 268 2.66 9.24 31.17
CA HIS A 268 1.32 9.59 30.73
C HIS A 268 0.22 8.66 31.31
N GLY A 269 0.59 7.79 32.26
CA GLY A 269 -0.34 6.85 32.91
C GLY A 269 -0.58 5.56 32.14
N ALA A 270 0.11 5.34 31.03
CA ALA A 270 -0.02 4.10 30.27
C ALA A 270 0.57 2.89 31.02
N VAL A 271 -0.12 1.78 30.95
CA VAL A 271 0.32 0.50 31.54
C VAL A 271 0.51 -0.51 30.40
N GLN A 272 1.64 -1.23 30.44
CA GLN A 272 1.91 -2.28 29.46
C GLN A 272 0.93 -3.45 29.64
N ASP A 273 0.32 -3.89 28.55
CA ASP A 273 -0.49 -5.10 28.51
C ASP A 273 0.40 -6.34 28.41
N LEU A 274 0.64 -6.98 29.53
CA LEU A 274 1.47 -8.18 29.63
C LEU A 274 0.76 -9.46 29.12
N SER A 275 -0.54 -9.39 28.81
CA SER A 275 -1.29 -10.52 28.23
C SER A 275 -1.03 -10.69 26.72
N LEU A 276 -0.34 -9.71 26.09
CA LEU A 276 -0.06 -9.71 24.68
C LEU A 276 0.89 -10.84 24.28
N ASP A 277 0.43 -11.71 23.37
CA ASP A 277 1.31 -12.60 22.61
C ASP A 277 1.92 -11.80 21.46
N GLN A 278 3.22 -11.49 21.58
CA GLN A 278 3.92 -10.62 20.63
C GLN A 278 3.91 -11.17 19.20
N GLY A 279 4.07 -12.50 19.03
CA GLY A 279 4.05 -13.13 17.72
C GLY A 279 2.69 -13.00 17.05
N LYS A 280 1.62 -13.38 17.74
CA LYS A 280 0.24 -13.25 17.22
C LYS A 280 -0.15 -11.82 16.93
N HIS A 281 0.32 -10.87 17.74
CA HIS A 281 0.03 -9.47 17.51
C HIS A 281 0.76 -8.94 16.26
N TRP A 282 2.02 -9.36 16.06
CA TRP A 282 2.75 -9.06 14.84
C TRP A 282 2.02 -9.62 13.61
N ASP A 283 1.65 -10.91 13.64
CA ASP A 283 0.91 -11.55 12.56
C ASP A 283 -0.43 -10.84 12.28
N ALA A 284 -1.13 -10.41 13.33
CA ALA A 284 -2.36 -9.64 13.19
C ALA A 284 -2.15 -8.26 12.56
N LEU A 285 -1.05 -7.58 12.88
CA LEU A 285 -0.69 -6.30 12.26
C LEU A 285 -0.37 -6.47 10.77
N LEU A 286 0.34 -7.54 10.40
CA LEU A 286 0.63 -7.87 9.00
C LEU A 286 -0.64 -8.27 8.23
N ALA A 287 -1.50 -9.06 8.88
CA ALA A 287 -2.76 -9.52 8.28
C ALA A 287 -3.86 -8.45 8.27
N SER A 288 -3.65 -7.28 8.88
CA SER A 288 -4.65 -6.21 8.96
C SER A 288 -4.90 -5.59 7.59
N ASN A 289 -5.59 -6.35 6.75
CA ASN A 289 -6.14 -5.88 5.50
C ASN A 289 -7.60 -5.46 5.75
N PRO A 290 -7.92 -4.17 5.70
CA PRO A 290 -9.29 -3.69 5.94
C PRO A 290 -10.29 -4.26 4.93
N TRP A 291 -9.80 -4.73 3.79
CA TRP A 291 -10.61 -5.31 2.71
C TRP A 291 -10.96 -6.78 2.94
N SER A 292 -10.21 -7.51 3.77
CA SER A 292 -10.47 -8.93 4.03
C SER A 292 -11.65 -9.17 4.99
N ALA A 293 -12.00 -8.19 5.79
CA ALA A 293 -12.93 -8.40 6.89
C ALA A 293 -14.42 -8.31 6.52
N ASN A 294 -14.82 -7.72 5.38
CA ASN A 294 -16.23 -7.38 5.14
C ASN A 294 -16.76 -7.65 3.73
N ALA A 295 -16.21 -8.61 3.01
CA ALA A 295 -16.72 -8.96 1.66
C ALA A 295 -18.15 -9.55 1.63
N THR A 296 -18.84 -9.63 2.75
CA THR A 296 -20.15 -10.32 2.87
C THR A 296 -21.38 -9.41 2.94
N GLY A 297 -21.22 -8.09 2.82
CA GLY A 297 -22.34 -7.16 2.86
C GLY A 297 -22.20 -5.99 1.87
N ALA A 298 -23.33 -5.41 1.48
CA ALA A 298 -23.35 -4.18 0.68
C ALA A 298 -22.89 -2.97 1.55
N VAL A 299 -21.61 -2.96 1.94
CA VAL A 299 -20.97 -1.90 2.70
C VAL A 299 -19.91 -1.29 1.83
N TRP A 300 -20.00 -0.01 1.57
CA TRP A 300 -18.90 0.74 1.01
C TRP A 300 -17.85 0.97 2.11
N ALA A 301 -16.60 0.66 1.81
CA ALA A 301 -15.50 0.87 2.75
C ALA A 301 -14.32 1.54 2.05
N ASP A 302 -13.66 2.47 2.72
CA ASP A 302 -12.46 3.14 2.21
C ASP A 302 -11.47 3.43 3.34
N ARG A 303 -10.21 3.56 2.97
CA ARG A 303 -9.12 3.93 3.85
C ARG A 303 -8.46 5.21 3.34
N ILE A 304 -8.47 6.24 4.17
CA ILE A 304 -7.88 7.53 3.87
C ILE A 304 -6.71 7.77 4.82
N VAL A 305 -5.59 8.23 4.26
CA VAL A 305 -4.45 8.67 5.07
C VAL A 305 -4.38 10.19 5.03
N ILE A 306 -4.49 10.81 6.19
CA ILE A 306 -4.39 12.25 6.35
C ILE A 306 -3.20 12.61 7.23
N ALA A 307 -2.53 13.71 6.92
CA ALA A 307 -1.47 14.27 7.76
C ALA A 307 -1.99 15.55 8.43
N ALA A 308 -1.75 15.67 9.73
CA ALA A 308 -2.10 16.85 10.50
C ALA A 308 -0.90 17.33 11.33
N THR A 309 -0.84 18.63 11.62
CA THR A 309 0.14 19.14 12.58
C THR A 309 -0.34 18.87 14.01
N TRP A 310 0.57 18.92 14.99
CA TRP A 310 0.18 18.81 16.40
C TRP A 310 -0.63 20.01 16.91
N ILE A 311 -0.81 21.03 16.07
CA ILE A 311 -1.63 22.20 16.39
C ILE A 311 -3.08 22.00 15.96
N ASP A 312 -3.28 21.40 14.79
CA ASP A 312 -4.59 21.33 14.13
C ASP A 312 -5.20 19.91 14.07
N TYR A 313 -4.48 18.89 14.55
CA TYR A 313 -4.94 17.49 14.42
C TYR A 313 -6.33 17.23 15.00
N GLN A 314 -6.69 17.91 16.11
CA GLN A 314 -8.00 17.75 16.73
C GLN A 314 -9.10 18.25 15.79
N GLN A 315 -8.92 19.45 15.24
CA GLN A 315 -9.88 20.04 14.31
C GLN A 315 -10.01 19.19 13.02
N VAL A 316 -8.89 18.70 12.51
CA VAL A 316 -8.87 17.81 11.34
C VAL A 316 -9.66 16.55 11.63
N LEU A 317 -9.39 15.87 12.74
CA LEU A 317 -10.05 14.62 13.11
C LEU A 317 -11.55 14.84 13.37
N GLU A 318 -11.92 15.88 14.12
CA GLU A 318 -13.32 16.25 14.37
C GLU A 318 -14.07 16.54 13.06
N THR A 319 -13.44 17.22 12.11
CA THR A 319 -14.03 17.50 10.80
C THR A 319 -14.38 16.21 10.06
N TRP A 320 -13.47 15.23 10.06
CA TRP A 320 -13.70 13.94 9.42
C TRP A 320 -14.78 13.12 10.15
N MET A 321 -14.75 13.11 11.49
CA MET A 321 -15.78 12.45 12.29
C MET A 321 -17.17 13.04 12.03
N GLN A 322 -17.29 14.36 11.94
CA GLN A 322 -18.56 15.03 11.62
C GLN A 322 -19.05 14.72 10.20
N ARG A 323 -18.14 14.72 9.21
CA ARG A 323 -18.48 14.35 7.83
C ARG A 323 -18.97 12.90 7.75
N ALA A 324 -18.25 11.96 8.38
CA ALA A 324 -18.65 10.57 8.43
C ALA A 324 -20.03 10.40 9.10
N SER A 325 -20.22 10.99 10.27
CA SER A 325 -21.50 10.94 11.00
C SER A 325 -22.67 11.53 10.18
N SER A 326 -22.44 12.67 9.52
CA SER A 326 -23.46 13.31 8.67
C SER A 326 -23.84 12.45 7.46
N ALA A 327 -22.92 11.62 6.98
CA ALA A 327 -23.14 10.67 5.90
C ALA A 327 -23.69 9.32 6.36
N GLY A 328 -23.85 9.11 7.68
CA GLY A 328 -24.23 7.82 8.25
C GLY A 328 -23.12 6.76 8.14
N ALA A 329 -21.88 7.20 8.06
CA ALA A 329 -20.70 6.33 7.99
C ALA A 329 -20.15 6.06 9.39
N ASP A 330 -19.73 4.82 9.61
CA ASP A 330 -18.86 4.47 10.72
C ASP A 330 -17.43 4.84 10.36
N LEU A 331 -16.76 5.59 11.24
CA LEU A 331 -15.37 5.99 11.08
C LEU A 331 -14.56 5.48 12.27
N THR A 332 -13.51 4.73 11.98
CA THR A 332 -12.47 4.40 12.94
C THR A 332 -11.17 5.04 12.51
N TRP A 333 -10.28 5.32 13.46
CA TRP A 333 -9.01 5.97 13.15
C TRP A 333 -7.85 5.39 13.96
N ILE A 334 -6.66 5.46 13.38
CA ILE A 334 -5.40 5.14 14.03
C ILE A 334 -4.42 6.28 13.74
N ALA A 335 -3.82 6.88 14.78
CA ALA A 335 -2.72 7.81 14.63
C ALA A 335 -1.40 7.03 14.50
N ILE A 336 -0.61 7.36 13.48
CA ILE A 336 0.65 6.66 13.15
C ILE A 336 1.74 7.65 12.76
N ASN A 337 2.97 7.17 12.65
CA ASN A 337 4.12 7.89 12.09
C ASN A 337 4.29 9.30 12.65
N PRO A 338 4.33 9.47 13.98
CA PRO A 338 4.49 10.78 14.58
C PRO A 338 5.88 11.34 14.29
N THR A 339 5.94 12.61 13.92
CA THR A 339 7.16 13.40 13.88
C THR A 339 7.06 14.52 14.93
N PRO A 340 8.14 15.24 15.23
CA PRO A 340 8.04 16.39 16.13
C PRO A 340 7.04 17.47 15.70
N GLN A 341 6.69 17.54 14.39
CA GLN A 341 5.83 18.56 13.81
C GLN A 341 4.42 18.06 13.50
N ARG A 342 4.24 16.79 13.13
CA ARG A 342 2.98 16.25 12.59
C ARG A 342 2.75 14.79 12.95
N VAL A 343 1.54 14.35 12.77
CA VAL A 343 1.07 12.96 12.88
C VAL A 343 0.25 12.61 11.66
N GLN A 344 0.26 11.34 11.26
CA GLN A 344 -0.64 10.81 10.25
C GLN A 344 -1.79 10.08 10.92
N PHE A 345 -2.99 10.20 10.36
CA PHE A 345 -4.14 9.39 10.73
C PHE A 345 -4.54 8.50 9.55
N ILE A 346 -4.72 7.23 9.83
CA ILE A 346 -5.43 6.31 8.96
C ILE A 346 -6.88 6.35 9.39
N LEU A 347 -7.76 6.71 8.48
CA LEU A 347 -9.20 6.73 8.70
C LEU A 347 -9.81 5.59 7.93
N ASP A 348 -10.45 4.66 8.61
CA ASP A 348 -11.24 3.59 8.01
C ASP A 348 -12.72 3.97 8.07
N LEU A 349 -13.32 4.14 6.89
CA LEU A 349 -14.71 4.54 6.70
C LEU A 349 -15.53 3.33 6.24
N GLN A 350 -16.71 3.15 6.81
CA GLN A 350 -17.66 2.12 6.40
C GLN A 350 -19.06 2.74 6.26
N LEU A 351 -19.68 2.57 5.11
CA LEU A 351 -21.03 3.06 4.79
C LEU A 351 -21.97 1.88 4.53
N PRO A 352 -22.85 1.54 5.47
CA PRO A 352 -23.85 0.49 5.26
C PRO A 352 -24.80 0.83 4.11
N GLY A 353 -25.02 -0.13 3.20
CA GLY A 353 -26.03 0.00 2.14
C GLY A 353 -25.69 0.91 0.97
N VAL A 354 -24.48 1.49 0.93
CA VAL A 354 -24.02 2.37 -0.16
C VAL A 354 -23.15 1.58 -1.12
N LYS A 355 -23.40 1.74 -2.43
CA LYS A 355 -22.70 1.02 -3.51
C LYS A 355 -21.66 1.86 -4.25
N THR A 356 -21.64 3.17 -4.02
CA THR A 356 -20.76 4.12 -4.73
C THR A 356 -20.08 5.04 -3.72
N ALA A 357 -18.88 5.51 -4.06
CA ALA A 357 -18.19 6.52 -3.27
C ALA A 357 -19.08 7.77 -3.12
N PRO A 358 -19.29 8.27 -1.89
CA PRO A 358 -20.06 9.49 -1.71
C PRO A 358 -19.29 10.71 -2.24
N ASP A 359 -20.03 11.68 -2.81
CA ASP A 359 -19.46 12.88 -3.46
C ASP A 359 -18.52 13.71 -2.55
N TRP A 360 -18.71 13.64 -1.24
CA TRP A 360 -17.89 14.36 -0.26
C TRP A 360 -16.48 13.78 -0.06
N LEU A 361 -16.20 12.59 -0.59
CA LEU A 361 -14.87 11.97 -0.62
C LEU A 361 -14.02 12.42 -1.82
N CYS A 362 -14.62 13.09 -2.79
CA CYS A 362 -13.97 13.55 -4.02
C CYS A 362 -13.32 14.94 -3.86
N VAL A 363 -12.88 15.33 -2.68
CA VAL A 363 -12.27 16.65 -2.41
C VAL A 363 -10.79 16.52 -2.13
#